data_65708dd2978e1c2ab70337f570626a1c
#
_entry.id   65708dd2978e1c2ab70337f570626a1c
#
_cell.length_a   1.000
_cell.length_b   1.000
_cell.length_c   1.000
_cell.angle_alpha   90.00
_cell.angle_beta   90.00
_cell.angle_gamma   90.00
#
_symmetry.space_group_name_H-M   'P 1'
#
loop_
_entity.id
_entity.type
_entity.pdbx_description
1 polymer ?
#
loop_
_entity_poly.entity_id
_entity_poly.type
_entity_poly.pdbx_seq_one_letter_code
_entity_poly.pdbx_strand_id
1 'polypeptide(L)'
;MLEERGIKPEKRAECSADLAVAANIPESYIASAEQRMYIYRRIALIRAEAEADDLIDELIDRFGDLPPSVNALIQVALLRGEAGRAGIRDISQKSGKLIFVLEDFDMEKISLLYAQPEYKGRLKVEAGSVPRVSLRLLPRSRPLDEARKFVLSFSLQRSE
;
A
#
# COMPACT_ATOMS: atom_id res chain seq x y z
N MET A 1 -12.53 15.59 -23.95
CA MET A 1 -12.14 15.00 -24.04
C MET A 1 -11.54 14.55 -23.62
N LEU A 2 -11.55 14.43 -23.64
CA LEU A 2 -10.89 13.75 -23.57
C LEU A 2 -10.49 13.39 -22.95
N GLU A 3 -10.73 13.61 -22.79
CA GLU A 3 -10.35 13.12 -22.60
C GLU A 3 -10.22 12.67 -22.12
N GLU A 4 -10.68 12.70 -22.07
CA GLU A 4 -10.62 11.91 -21.97
C GLU A 4 -10.31 11.25 -22.06
N ARG A 5 -10.25 11.14 -22.17
CA ARG A 5 -9.85 10.32 -22.68
C ARG A 5 -8.82 9.35 -22.22
N GLY A 6 -7.86 8.79 -22.28
CA GLY A 6 -6.78 7.91 -21.94
C GLY A 6 -6.37 7.92 -20.51
N ILE A 7 -6.97 8.71 -19.78
CA ILE A 7 -6.67 8.90 -18.38
C ILE A 7 -7.30 7.83 -17.50
N LYS A 8 -8.29 7.21 -18.04
CA LYS A 8 -9.06 6.24 -17.26
C LYS A 8 -8.27 5.07 -16.72
N PRO A 9 -7.28 4.55 -17.47
CA PRO A 9 -6.51 3.43 -16.91
C PRO A 9 -5.87 3.74 -15.57
N GLU A 10 -5.55 4.98 -15.35
CA GLU A 10 -4.92 5.36 -14.09
C GLU A 10 -5.86 5.23 -12.91
N LYS A 11 -7.13 5.45 -13.14
CA LYS A 11 -8.11 5.31 -12.08
C LYS A 11 -8.23 3.88 -11.60
N ARG A 12 -8.04 2.94 -12.52
CA ARG A 12 -8.15 1.54 -12.15
C ARG A 12 -7.01 1.07 -11.27
N ALA A 13 -5.95 1.86 -11.20
CA ALA A 13 -4.80 1.48 -10.41
C ALA A 13 -4.94 1.80 -8.94
N GLU A 14 -6.10 2.24 -8.51
CA GLU A 14 -6.28 2.54 -7.10
C GLU A 14 -6.52 1.28 -6.30
N CYS A 15 -5.95 1.26 -5.11
CA CYS A 15 -6.08 0.16 -4.19
C CYS A 15 -6.53 0.70 -2.84
N SER A 16 -7.46 0.02 -2.19
CA SER A 16 -7.80 0.39 -0.82
C SER A 16 -6.95 -0.41 0.13
N ALA A 17 -6.61 0.19 1.26
CA ALA A 17 -5.79 -0.48 2.26
C ALA A 17 -6.36 -0.20 3.64
N ASP A 18 -6.67 -1.28 4.35
CA ASP A 18 -7.23 -1.21 5.69
C ASP A 18 -6.36 -2.05 6.61
N LEU A 19 -5.38 -1.41 7.22
CA LEU A 19 -4.43 -2.08 8.08
C LEU A 19 -4.57 -1.57 9.51
N ALA A 20 -4.27 -2.45 10.46
CA ALA A 20 -4.29 -2.06 11.87
C ALA A 20 -3.03 -1.28 12.21
N VAL A 21 -3.02 -0.02 11.82
CA VAL A 21 -1.89 0.85 12.06
C VAL A 21 -2.42 2.26 12.36
N ALA A 22 -1.81 2.91 13.34
CA ALA A 22 -2.20 4.29 13.67
C ALA A 22 -1.60 5.22 12.62
N ALA A 23 -2.48 5.87 11.85
CA ALA A 23 -2.06 6.73 10.76
C ALA A 23 -2.91 7.99 10.75
N ASN A 24 -2.33 9.08 11.19
CA ASN A 24 -3.04 10.36 11.25
C ASN A 24 -2.03 11.49 11.44
N ILE A 25 -2.49 12.72 11.26
CA ILE A 25 -1.69 13.91 11.53
C ILE A 25 -2.16 14.50 12.86
N PRO A 26 -1.35 14.40 13.94
CA PRO A 26 -1.76 14.95 15.22
C PRO A 26 -1.80 16.47 15.20
N GLU A 27 -2.69 17.04 16.02
CA GLU A 27 -2.70 18.49 16.19
C GLU A 27 -1.41 19.01 16.78
N SER A 28 -0.76 18.18 17.59
CA SER A 28 0.52 18.57 18.17
C SER A 28 1.60 18.73 17.14
N TYR A 29 1.45 18.12 15.98
CA TYR A 29 2.43 18.25 14.90
C TYR A 29 2.06 19.40 13.97
N ILE A 30 0.82 19.45 13.53
CA ILE A 30 0.33 20.54 12.68
C ILE A 30 -0.95 21.09 13.33
N ALA A 31 -0.82 22.24 13.96
CA ALA A 31 -1.93 22.80 14.76
C ALA A 31 -3.10 23.27 13.91
N SER A 32 -2.82 23.79 12.74
CA SER A 32 -3.86 24.35 11.87
C SER A 32 -4.64 23.25 11.19
N ALA A 33 -5.96 23.22 11.39
CA ALA A 33 -6.83 22.23 10.74
C ALA A 33 -6.75 22.38 9.21
N GLU A 34 -6.66 23.61 8.76
CA GLU A 34 -6.57 23.88 7.33
C GLU A 34 -5.30 23.29 6.73
N GLN A 35 -4.19 23.46 7.44
CA GLN A 35 -2.91 22.91 6.98
C GLN A 35 -2.93 21.39 7.04
N ARG A 36 -3.54 20.81 8.08
CA ARG A 36 -3.65 19.36 8.14
C ARG A 36 -4.41 18.82 6.94
N MET A 37 -5.53 19.47 6.59
CA MET A 37 -6.31 19.05 5.43
C MET A 37 -5.52 19.14 4.14
N TYR A 38 -4.74 20.20 4.01
CA TYR A 38 -3.90 20.37 2.83
C TYR A 38 -2.89 19.22 2.72
N ILE A 39 -2.26 18.87 3.84
CA ILE A 39 -1.26 17.80 3.85
C ILE A 39 -1.94 16.46 3.60
N TYR A 40 -3.11 16.21 4.20
CA TYR A 40 -3.84 14.98 3.91
C TYR A 40 -4.10 14.81 2.42
N ARG A 41 -4.48 15.90 1.76
CA ARG A 41 -4.73 15.85 0.31
C ARG A 41 -3.46 15.54 -0.47
N ARG A 42 -2.36 16.12 -0.06
CA ARG A 42 -1.08 15.84 -0.72
C ARG A 42 -0.65 14.39 -0.52
N ILE A 43 -0.85 13.87 0.68
CA ILE A 43 -0.53 12.47 0.95
C ILE A 43 -1.37 11.56 0.07
N ALA A 44 -2.65 11.88 -0.07
CA ALA A 44 -3.54 11.06 -0.89
C ALA A 44 -3.13 10.98 -2.35
N LEU A 45 -2.33 11.93 -2.81
CA LEU A 45 -1.87 11.97 -4.20
C LEU A 45 -0.55 11.24 -4.43
N ILE A 46 0.09 10.75 -3.37
CA ILE A 46 1.37 10.07 -3.50
C ILE A 46 1.19 8.76 -4.27
N ARG A 47 2.05 8.56 -5.26
CA ARG A 47 2.03 7.34 -6.07
C ARG A 47 3.39 6.70 -6.18
N ALA A 48 4.46 7.42 -5.85
CA ALA A 48 5.82 6.94 -6.02
C ALA A 48 6.67 7.36 -4.85
N GLU A 49 7.75 6.62 -4.63
CA GLU A 49 8.63 6.85 -3.49
C GLU A 49 9.26 8.24 -3.51
N ALA A 50 9.60 8.75 -4.69
CA ALA A 50 10.19 10.08 -4.78
C ALA A 50 9.23 11.14 -4.25
N GLU A 51 7.94 10.99 -4.54
CA GLU A 51 6.95 11.94 -4.04
C GLU A 51 6.81 11.87 -2.53
N ALA A 52 6.88 10.65 -1.99
CA ALA A 52 6.83 10.48 -0.55
C ALA A 52 8.03 11.14 0.12
N ASP A 53 9.22 10.92 -0.45
CA ASP A 53 10.45 11.49 0.10
C ASP A 53 10.41 13.01 0.08
N ASP A 54 9.91 13.60 -1.00
CA ASP A 54 9.81 15.06 -1.11
C ASP A 54 8.88 15.61 -0.04
N LEU A 55 7.77 14.96 0.19
CA LEU A 55 6.82 15.42 1.20
C LEU A 55 7.39 15.26 2.60
N ILE A 56 8.09 14.17 2.85
CA ILE A 56 8.72 13.95 4.16
C ILE A 56 9.73 15.07 4.44
N ASP A 57 10.56 15.38 3.45
CA ASP A 57 11.55 16.44 3.62
C ASP A 57 10.88 17.77 3.91
N GLU A 58 9.82 18.08 3.20
CA GLU A 58 9.10 19.33 3.41
C GLU A 58 8.48 19.39 4.81
N LEU A 59 7.90 18.29 5.26
CA LEU A 59 7.26 18.23 6.58
C LEU A 59 8.30 18.42 7.68
N ILE A 60 9.43 17.74 7.56
CA ILE A 60 10.49 17.88 8.56
C ILE A 60 10.99 19.31 8.60
N ASP A 61 11.14 19.92 7.44
CA ASP A 61 11.63 21.28 7.33
C ASP A 61 10.67 22.29 7.97
N ARG A 62 9.38 22.08 7.80
CA ARG A 62 8.36 23.02 8.27
C ARG A 62 7.88 22.75 9.69
N PHE A 63 7.80 21.50 10.08
CA PHE A 63 7.13 21.14 11.33
C PHE A 63 7.99 20.31 12.27
N GLY A 64 9.20 19.94 11.86
CA GLY A 64 10.10 19.16 12.70
C GLY A 64 9.99 17.68 12.45
N ASP A 65 10.56 16.90 13.37
CA ASP A 65 10.64 15.46 13.23
C ASP A 65 9.29 14.83 12.95
N LEU A 66 9.29 13.89 12.02
CA LEU A 66 8.07 13.24 11.57
C LEU A 66 7.55 12.26 12.62
N PRO A 67 6.33 12.46 13.12
CA PRO A 67 5.77 11.48 14.06
C PRO A 67 5.52 10.14 13.36
N PRO A 68 5.60 9.03 14.10
CA PRO A 68 5.33 7.72 13.49
C PRO A 68 3.96 7.63 12.82
N SER A 69 2.94 8.29 13.38
CA SER A 69 1.61 8.23 12.79
C SER A 69 1.53 8.95 11.45
N VAL A 70 2.32 10.01 11.28
CA VAL A 70 2.39 10.71 10.00
C VAL A 70 3.16 9.90 8.99
N ASN A 71 4.28 9.31 9.42
CA ASN A 71 5.04 8.43 8.54
C ASN A 71 4.20 7.25 8.08
N ALA A 72 3.43 6.66 8.99
CA ALA A 72 2.55 5.54 8.64
C ALA A 72 1.54 5.96 7.58
N LEU A 73 0.99 7.16 7.72
CA LEU A 73 0.02 7.67 6.75
C LEU A 73 0.64 7.76 5.35
N ILE A 74 1.87 8.27 5.28
CA ILE A 74 2.57 8.39 4.00
C ILE A 74 2.90 7.01 3.43
N GLN A 75 3.33 6.09 4.28
CA GLN A 75 3.67 4.74 3.84
C GLN A 75 2.44 3.99 3.34
N VAL A 76 1.29 4.18 3.98
CA VAL A 76 0.05 3.57 3.51
C VAL A 76 -0.32 4.11 2.13
N ALA A 77 -0.18 5.42 1.92
CA ALA A 77 -0.48 6.01 0.61
C ALA A 77 0.45 5.45 -0.46
N LEU A 78 1.73 5.33 -0.13
CA LEU A 78 2.71 4.78 -1.06
C LEU A 78 2.38 3.32 -1.38
N LEU A 79 2.02 2.54 -0.35
CA LEU A 79 1.62 1.16 -0.53
C LEU A 79 0.43 1.05 -1.49
N ARG A 80 -0.56 1.92 -1.31
CA ARG A 80 -1.74 1.89 -2.17
C ARG A 80 -1.38 2.15 -3.63
N GLY A 81 -0.49 3.09 -3.86
CA GLY A 81 -0.04 3.38 -5.23
C GLY A 81 0.70 2.22 -5.85
N GLU A 82 1.61 1.64 -5.09
CA GLU A 82 2.39 0.50 -5.58
C GLU A 82 1.52 -0.72 -5.82
N ALA A 83 0.60 -0.99 -4.89
CA ALA A 83 -0.29 -2.14 -5.02
C ALA A 83 -1.22 -1.99 -6.22
N GLY A 84 -1.76 -0.79 -6.42
CA GLY A 84 -2.63 -0.55 -7.56
C GLY A 84 -1.95 -0.82 -8.88
N ARG A 85 -0.71 -0.39 -9.00
CA ARG A 85 0.07 -0.63 -10.23
C ARG A 85 0.37 -2.10 -10.42
N ALA A 86 0.45 -2.85 -9.34
CA ALA A 86 0.73 -4.29 -9.41
C ALA A 86 -0.52 -5.14 -9.64
N GLY A 87 -1.69 -4.51 -9.70
CA GLY A 87 -2.93 -5.24 -9.94
C GLY A 87 -3.59 -5.74 -8.66
N ILE A 88 -3.27 -5.14 -7.54
CA ILE A 88 -3.90 -5.46 -6.26
C ILE A 88 -4.98 -4.43 -5.98
N ARG A 89 -6.20 -4.88 -5.78
CA ARG A 89 -7.32 -3.98 -5.61
C ARG A 89 -7.60 -3.62 -4.17
N ASP A 90 -7.25 -4.49 -3.25
CA ASP A 90 -7.57 -4.26 -1.86
C ASP A 90 -6.60 -5.01 -0.96
N ILE A 91 -6.21 -4.36 0.12
CA ILE A 91 -5.38 -4.97 1.14
C ILE A 91 -6.09 -4.77 2.46
N SER A 92 -6.32 -5.85 3.20
CA SER A 92 -6.93 -5.74 4.51
C SER A 92 -6.22 -6.63 5.49
N GLN A 93 -6.42 -6.35 6.76
CA GLN A 93 -5.81 -7.13 7.84
C GLN A 93 -6.92 -7.71 8.69
N LYS A 94 -6.86 -9.02 8.91
CA LYS A 94 -7.88 -9.69 9.67
C LYS A 94 -7.34 -10.95 10.30
N SER A 95 -7.54 -11.10 11.58
CA SER A 95 -7.21 -12.35 12.31
C SER A 95 -5.77 -12.82 12.07
N GLY A 96 -4.83 -11.89 12.16
CA GLY A 96 -3.42 -12.22 12.04
C GLY A 96 -2.95 -12.48 10.63
N LYS A 97 -3.74 -12.08 9.64
CA LYS A 97 -3.40 -12.26 8.23
C LYS A 97 -3.58 -10.98 7.47
N LEU A 98 -2.82 -10.85 6.40
CA LEU A 98 -3.06 -9.83 5.39
C LEU A 98 -3.79 -10.50 4.23
N ILE A 99 -4.83 -9.85 3.73
CA ILE A 99 -5.61 -10.38 2.62
C ILE A 99 -5.48 -9.43 1.46
N PHE A 100 -5.01 -9.97 0.33
CA PHE A 100 -4.81 -9.20 -0.88
C PHE A 100 -5.83 -9.64 -1.92
N VAL A 101 -6.68 -8.72 -2.37
CA VAL A 101 -7.63 -9.00 -3.43
C VAL A 101 -7.00 -8.57 -4.74
N LEU A 102 -6.93 -9.50 -5.68
CA LEU A 102 -6.23 -9.27 -6.94
C LEU A 102 -7.22 -8.94 -8.05
N GLU A 103 -6.77 -8.17 -9.02
CA GLU A 103 -7.56 -7.89 -10.21
C GLU A 103 -7.71 -9.14 -11.06
N ASP A 104 -6.59 -9.79 -11.28
CA ASP A 104 -6.54 -10.99 -12.09
C ASP A 104 -5.79 -12.08 -11.36
N PHE A 105 -6.15 -13.33 -11.62
CA PHE A 105 -5.43 -14.43 -11.05
C PHE A 105 -4.36 -14.90 -12.01
N ASP A 106 -3.11 -14.68 -11.63
CA ASP A 106 -1.95 -15.08 -12.42
C ASP A 106 -1.26 -16.23 -11.69
N MET A 107 -1.56 -17.44 -12.11
CA MET A 107 -1.05 -18.63 -11.43
C MET A 107 0.48 -18.68 -11.46
N GLU A 108 1.07 -18.27 -12.56
CA GLU A 108 2.52 -18.29 -12.67
C GLU A 108 3.17 -17.37 -11.65
N LYS A 109 2.65 -16.16 -11.55
CA LYS A 109 3.16 -15.18 -10.60
C LYS A 109 2.99 -15.67 -9.15
N ILE A 110 1.84 -16.24 -8.86
CA ILE A 110 1.54 -16.76 -7.53
C ILE A 110 2.46 -17.95 -7.21
N SER A 111 2.69 -18.82 -8.18
CA SER A 111 3.57 -19.97 -7.96
C SER A 111 4.99 -19.54 -7.63
N LEU A 112 5.47 -18.50 -8.30
CA LEU A 112 6.80 -17.97 -8.03
C LEU A 112 6.91 -17.42 -6.61
N LEU A 113 5.88 -16.74 -6.16
CA LEU A 113 5.85 -16.24 -4.78
C LEU A 113 5.82 -17.38 -3.79
N TYR A 114 5.01 -18.38 -4.07
CA TYR A 114 4.84 -19.52 -3.19
C TYR A 114 6.15 -20.26 -2.96
N ALA A 115 7.02 -20.23 -3.98
CA ALA A 115 8.29 -20.92 -3.92
C ALA A 115 9.34 -20.18 -3.10
N GLN A 116 9.10 -18.93 -2.77
CA GLN A 116 10.07 -18.17 -2.01
C GLN A 116 10.09 -18.61 -0.54
N PRO A 117 11.28 -18.79 0.03
CA PRO A 117 11.36 -19.26 1.43
C PRO A 117 10.63 -18.37 2.41
N GLU A 118 10.62 -17.09 2.13
CA GLU A 118 10.00 -16.09 2.98
C GLU A 118 8.51 -16.33 3.15
N TYR A 119 7.86 -16.87 2.11
CA TYR A 119 6.42 -17.08 2.12
C TYR A 119 5.99 -18.54 2.29
N LYS A 120 6.96 -19.41 2.43
CA LYS A 120 6.65 -20.83 2.53
C LYS A 120 5.78 -21.10 3.75
N GLY A 121 4.66 -21.76 3.52
CA GLY A 121 3.74 -22.10 4.60
C GLY A 121 2.92 -20.93 5.12
N ARG A 122 3.05 -19.75 4.51
CA ARG A 122 2.35 -18.56 4.97
C ARG A 122 1.28 -18.06 4.00
N LEU A 123 1.37 -18.46 2.73
CA LEU A 123 0.44 -18.00 1.71
C LEU A 123 -0.68 -18.98 1.50
N LYS A 124 -1.89 -18.48 1.37
CA LYS A 124 -3.04 -19.26 0.99
C LYS A 124 -3.73 -18.54 -0.16
N VAL A 125 -4.00 -19.28 -1.22
CA VAL A 125 -4.55 -18.72 -2.44
C VAL A 125 -5.97 -19.20 -2.64
N GLU A 126 -6.88 -18.29 -2.93
CA GLU A 126 -8.27 -18.61 -3.27
C GLU A 126 -8.55 -18.08 -4.67
N ALA A 127 -8.69 -18.99 -5.60
CA ALA A 127 -8.96 -18.64 -6.98
C ALA A 127 -10.44 -18.81 -7.25
N GLY A 128 -11.21 -17.82 -6.96
CA GLY A 128 -12.63 -17.85 -7.25
C GLY A 128 -12.97 -16.73 -8.20
N SER A 129 -14.20 -16.30 -8.17
CA SER A 129 -14.62 -15.15 -8.97
C SER A 129 -13.87 -13.90 -8.50
N VAL A 130 -13.43 -13.90 -7.25
CA VAL A 130 -12.63 -12.81 -6.71
C VAL A 130 -11.32 -13.42 -6.19
N PRO A 131 -10.24 -13.34 -6.96
CA PRO A 131 -8.97 -13.96 -6.54
C PRO A 131 -8.41 -13.27 -5.29
N ARG A 132 -7.99 -14.07 -4.34
CA ARG A 132 -7.43 -13.57 -3.08
C ARG A 132 -6.20 -14.33 -2.68
N VAL A 133 -5.29 -13.63 -2.03
CA VAL A 133 -4.12 -14.24 -1.42
C VAL A 133 -4.09 -13.81 0.03
N SER A 134 -4.00 -14.78 0.94
CA SER A 134 -3.85 -14.49 2.37
C SER A 134 -2.42 -14.76 2.79
N LEU A 135 -1.85 -13.84 3.55
CA LEU A 135 -0.49 -13.97 4.05
C LEU A 135 -0.54 -13.95 5.57
N ARG A 136 -0.10 -15.03 6.20
CA ARG A 136 -0.05 -15.09 7.66
C ARG A 136 1.06 -14.19 8.17
N LEU A 137 0.71 -13.29 9.09
CA LEU A 137 1.69 -12.39 9.67
C LEU A 137 2.58 -13.13 10.64
N LEU A 138 3.84 -12.79 10.63
CA LEU A 138 4.80 -13.35 11.59
C LEU A 138 4.68 -12.62 12.91
N PRO A 139 4.96 -13.31 14.03
CA PRO A 139 4.98 -12.63 15.33
C PRO A 139 5.96 -11.47 15.28
N ARG A 140 5.57 -10.35 15.86
CA ARG A 140 6.40 -9.14 15.96
C ARG A 140 6.65 -8.45 14.63
N SER A 141 6.06 -8.93 13.53
CA SER A 141 6.18 -8.21 12.28
C SER A 141 5.21 -7.05 12.26
N ARG A 142 5.52 -6.05 11.46
CA ARG A 142 4.63 -4.91 11.29
C ARG A 142 3.79 -5.14 10.04
N PRO A 143 2.45 -5.05 10.17
CA PRO A 143 1.59 -5.32 9.02
C PRO A 143 1.93 -4.45 7.80
N LEU A 144 2.24 -3.19 8.02
CA LEU A 144 2.55 -2.28 6.93
C LEU A 144 3.81 -2.71 6.19
N ASP A 145 4.84 -3.09 6.94
CA ASP A 145 6.09 -3.56 6.34
C ASP A 145 5.88 -4.85 5.57
N GLU A 146 5.13 -5.79 6.15
CA GLU A 146 4.84 -7.05 5.48
C GLU A 146 4.03 -6.84 4.21
N ALA A 147 3.06 -5.95 4.28
CA ALA A 147 2.23 -5.66 3.10
C ALA A 147 3.09 -5.08 1.98
N ARG A 148 3.96 -4.16 2.32
CA ARG A 148 4.79 -3.54 1.30
C ARG A 148 5.78 -4.54 0.70
N LYS A 149 6.36 -5.39 1.54
CA LYS A 149 7.23 -6.45 1.05
C LYS A 149 6.51 -7.35 0.06
N PHE A 150 5.28 -7.76 0.40
CA PHE A 150 4.50 -8.60 -0.48
C PHE A 150 4.22 -7.90 -1.81
N VAL A 151 3.81 -6.65 -1.76
CA VAL A 151 3.50 -5.89 -2.97
C VAL A 151 4.72 -5.80 -3.87
N LEU A 152 5.87 -5.52 -3.30
CA LEU A 152 7.09 -5.42 -4.09
C LEU A 152 7.48 -6.77 -4.68
N SER A 153 7.39 -7.83 -3.88
CA SER A 153 7.69 -9.17 -4.38
C SER A 153 6.73 -9.58 -5.48
N PHE A 154 5.44 -9.28 -5.30
CA PHE A 154 4.42 -9.60 -6.28
C PHE A 154 4.67 -8.83 -7.58
N SER A 155 5.05 -7.60 -7.46
CA SER A 155 5.34 -6.74 -8.61
C SER A 155 6.55 -7.25 -9.40
N LEU A 156 7.54 -7.80 -8.70
CA LEU A 156 8.75 -8.30 -9.36
C LEU A 156 8.53 -9.63 -10.08
N GLN A 157 7.51 -10.39 -9.69
CA GLN A 157 7.21 -11.67 -10.31
C GLN A 157 6.40 -11.45 -11.58
N ARG A 158 7.02 -10.88 -12.57
CA ARG A 158 6.34 -10.61 -13.81
C ARG A 158 6.55 -11.75 -14.79
N SER A 159 5.45 -12.14 -15.44
CA SER A 159 5.61 -13.07 -16.54
C SER A 159 5.94 -12.29 -17.77
N GLU A 160 7.05 -12.63 -18.34
CA GLU A 160 7.51 -11.90 -19.51
C GLU A 160 7.19 -12.69 -20.76
#